data_acddcb98c4ab2ba487a6c52c79382901
#
_entry.id   acddcb98c4ab2ba487a6c52c79382901
#
_cell.length_a   1.000
_cell.length_b   1.000
_cell.length_c   1.000
_cell.angle_alpha   90.00
_cell.angle_beta   90.00
_cell.angle_gamma   90.00
#
_symmetry.space_group_name_H-M   'P 1'
#
loop_
_entity.id
_entity.type
_entity.pdbx_description
1 polymer ?
#
loop_
_entity_poly.entity_id
_entity_poly.type
_entity_poly.pdbx_seq_one_letter_code
_entity_poly.pdbx_strand_id
1 'polypeptide(L)'
;MRIEERTRSRWVDQPAHVSRRPDLRLGARSLLDRWGGVATDRLTATHTVRTSTAEYTLVLNAPEWLGRRGVGEALRDAVAELRAIDLTYGPGRPQSLVSRLRRGEISAESYAPLADLVNRCAAMRAATDGWFDAWAVPGGFDPGGLLGGWAVERAATRLREAGVHDYAVVTGADLVVRGHAPHGGPWRVAVHHPDGDRAPLVLEMTAGAVGTSGVSGRRDHVVDPHTSEPARQMTAATVVGPDLAVADAYATALYAAGPAGLSWFADGSNYRPLFAHRHRSPGRPSSTRH
;
A
#
# COMPACT_ATOMS: atom_id res chain seq x y z
N MET A 1 1.06 -5.58 18.57
CA MET A 1 2.14 -5.45 17.55
C MET A 1 3.30 -4.71 18.22
N ARG A 2 4.44 -5.36 18.48
CA ARG A 2 5.65 -4.67 18.97
C ARG A 2 6.43 -4.21 17.75
N ILE A 3 6.67 -2.92 17.64
CA ILE A 3 7.64 -2.33 16.73
C ILE A 3 8.91 -2.16 17.56
N GLU A 4 9.86 -3.10 17.42
CA GLU A 4 11.20 -2.92 17.99
C GLU A 4 12.08 -2.24 16.94
N GLU A 5 12.48 -1.01 17.24
CA GLU A 5 13.58 -0.33 16.54
C GLU A 5 14.90 -1.03 16.93
N ARG A 6 15.31 -2.02 16.15
CA ARG A 6 16.68 -2.55 16.21
C ARG A 6 17.56 -1.82 15.22
N THR A 7 18.10 -0.69 15.63
CA THR A 7 19.28 -0.07 15.03
C THR A 7 20.51 -0.85 15.44
N ARG A 8 20.84 -1.93 14.72
CA ARG A 8 22.21 -2.46 14.49
C ARG A 8 22.07 -3.80 13.76
N SER A 9 22.35 -3.79 12.48
CA SER A 9 22.30 -4.97 11.64
C SER A 9 23.72 -5.47 11.35
N ARG A 10 23.84 -6.78 11.31
CA ARG A 10 24.99 -7.53 10.77
C ARG A 10 25.06 -7.52 9.22
N TRP A 11 24.36 -6.60 8.55
CA TRP A 11 24.19 -6.61 7.08
C TRP A 11 24.83 -5.41 6.38
N VAL A 12 25.68 -4.62 7.08
CA VAL A 12 26.28 -3.37 6.57
C VAL A 12 27.52 -3.59 5.70
N ASP A 13 28.10 -4.80 5.64
CA ASP A 13 29.40 -5.03 5.01
C ASP A 13 29.37 -5.63 3.61
N GLN A 14 28.29 -5.43 2.82
CA GLN A 14 28.35 -5.73 1.38
C GLN A 14 28.01 -4.46 0.60
N PRO A 15 28.85 -4.04 -0.39
CA PRO A 15 28.58 -2.84 -1.18
C PRO A 15 27.30 -3.04 -1.99
N ALA A 16 26.26 -2.28 -1.65
CA ALA A 16 25.08 -2.17 -2.45
C ALA A 16 25.45 -1.48 -3.76
N HIS A 17 25.25 -2.14 -4.89
CA HIS A 17 25.20 -1.49 -6.20
C HIS A 17 24.00 -0.52 -6.20
N VAL A 18 24.29 0.75 -5.88
CA VAL A 18 23.32 1.83 -5.96
C VAL A 18 23.11 2.15 -7.45
N SER A 19 22.04 1.62 -8.04
CA SER A 19 21.51 2.12 -9.31
C SER A 19 20.95 3.52 -9.06
N ARG A 20 21.42 4.54 -9.83
CA ARG A 20 21.03 5.95 -9.73
C ARG A 20 19.61 6.26 -10.28
N ARG A 21 18.73 5.28 -10.32
CA ARG A 21 17.29 5.49 -10.55
C ARG A 21 16.54 4.88 -9.37
N PRO A 22 15.52 5.56 -8.78
CA PRO A 22 14.65 4.94 -7.82
C PRO A 22 13.73 3.95 -8.56
N ASP A 23 14.30 2.84 -9.02
CA ASP A 23 13.53 1.68 -9.40
C ASP A 23 13.07 1.03 -8.10
N LEU A 24 11.90 1.46 -7.62
CA LEU A 24 11.08 0.77 -6.63
C LEU A 24 10.53 -0.54 -7.23
N ARG A 25 11.39 -1.25 -7.94
CA ARG A 25 11.20 -2.65 -8.25
C ARG A 25 11.76 -3.41 -7.06
N LEU A 26 10.93 -3.61 -6.03
CA LEU A 26 11.00 -4.85 -5.26
C LEU A 26 10.76 -5.98 -6.27
N GLY A 27 11.78 -6.28 -7.05
CA GLY A 27 11.75 -7.42 -7.94
C GLY A 27 11.55 -8.65 -7.05
N ALA A 28 10.47 -9.39 -7.26
CA ALA A 28 10.17 -10.64 -6.56
C ALA A 28 11.37 -11.60 -6.52
N ARG A 29 12.29 -11.54 -7.48
CA ARG A 29 13.57 -12.22 -7.49
C ARG A 29 14.50 -11.79 -6.36
N SER A 30 14.58 -10.52 -6.00
CA SER A 30 15.45 -10.02 -4.92
C SER A 30 15.05 -10.52 -3.53
N LEU A 31 13.77 -10.87 -3.32
CA LEU A 31 13.29 -11.46 -2.07
C LEU A 31 13.62 -12.96 -1.98
N LEU A 32 13.72 -13.68 -3.09
CA LEU A 32 13.93 -15.14 -3.11
C LEU A 32 15.39 -15.57 -3.22
N ASP A 33 16.26 -14.80 -3.89
CA ASP A 33 17.65 -15.21 -4.17
C ASP A 33 18.61 -15.06 -2.96
N ARG A 34 18.18 -14.49 -1.84
CA ARG A 34 19.01 -14.28 -0.64
C ARG A 34 18.75 -15.25 0.51
N TRP A 35 17.93 -16.26 0.30
CA TRP A 35 17.43 -17.08 1.39
C TRP A 35 17.97 -18.50 1.27
N GLY A 36 19.16 -18.70 1.87
CA GLY A 36 19.75 -20.05 2.05
C GLY A 36 18.80 -20.91 2.86
N GLY A 37 18.36 -22.02 2.26
CA GLY A 37 17.27 -22.84 2.75
C GLY A 37 17.57 -23.55 4.06
N VAL A 38 16.65 -23.38 5.01
CA VAL A 38 16.27 -24.46 5.94
C VAL A 38 15.14 -25.20 5.23
N ALA A 39 15.25 -26.50 5.06
CA ALA A 39 14.18 -27.34 4.53
C ALA A 39 12.99 -27.24 5.48
N THR A 40 11.98 -26.47 5.07
CA THR A 40 10.70 -26.37 5.77
C THR A 40 9.70 -27.19 4.96
N ASP A 41 8.81 -27.94 5.63
CA ASP A 41 7.68 -28.67 5.02
C ASP A 41 6.66 -27.66 4.44
N ARG A 42 7.15 -26.75 3.59
CA ARG A 42 6.36 -25.61 3.06
C ARG A 42 6.66 -25.37 1.58
N LEU A 43 5.63 -24.95 0.86
CA LEU A 43 5.67 -24.61 -0.56
C LEU A 43 5.70 -23.09 -0.72
N THR A 44 6.77 -22.57 -1.30
CA THR A 44 6.88 -21.15 -1.64
C THR A 44 6.44 -20.92 -3.08
N ALA A 45 5.60 -19.92 -3.29
CA ALA A 45 5.21 -19.47 -4.62
C ALA A 45 5.23 -17.94 -4.70
N THR A 46 5.65 -17.43 -5.85
CA THR A 46 5.57 -15.98 -6.17
C THR A 46 4.85 -15.82 -7.49
N HIS A 47 3.90 -14.91 -7.52
CA HIS A 47 3.14 -14.59 -8.73
C HIS A 47 2.93 -13.08 -8.86
N THR A 48 3.17 -12.55 -10.06
CA THR A 48 2.90 -11.15 -10.38
C THR A 48 1.78 -11.06 -11.40
N VAL A 49 0.80 -10.20 -11.11
CA VAL A 49 -0.33 -9.92 -12.00
C VAL A 49 -0.43 -8.42 -12.25
N ARG A 50 -0.70 -8.06 -13.51
CA ARG A 50 -1.01 -6.69 -13.91
C ARG A 50 -2.49 -6.56 -14.20
N THR A 51 -3.08 -5.49 -13.70
CA THR A 51 -4.42 -5.02 -14.03
C THR A 51 -4.32 -3.70 -14.80
N SER A 52 -5.45 -3.05 -15.10
CA SER A 52 -5.42 -1.74 -15.73
C SER A 52 -4.96 -0.62 -14.77
N THR A 53 -5.10 -0.85 -13.46
CA THR A 53 -4.82 0.16 -12.43
C THR A 53 -3.48 -0.06 -11.72
N ALA A 54 -3.06 -1.32 -11.53
CA ALA A 54 -1.88 -1.63 -10.73
C ALA A 54 -1.21 -2.96 -11.12
N GLU A 55 0.01 -3.14 -10.64
CA GLU A 55 0.72 -4.42 -10.61
C GLU A 55 0.72 -4.94 -9.17
N TYR A 56 0.39 -6.22 -9.00
CA TYR A 56 0.36 -6.90 -7.71
C TYR A 56 1.34 -8.06 -7.72
N THR A 57 2.11 -8.20 -6.64
CA THR A 57 2.97 -9.37 -6.41
C THR A 57 2.51 -10.10 -5.17
N LEU A 58 2.18 -11.38 -5.33
CA LEU A 58 1.77 -12.27 -4.26
C LEU A 58 2.94 -13.22 -3.95
N VAL A 59 3.35 -13.29 -2.69
CA VAL A 59 4.36 -14.22 -2.18
C VAL A 59 3.69 -15.10 -1.15
N LEU A 60 3.63 -16.41 -1.41
CA LEU A 60 3.00 -17.39 -0.53
C LEU A 60 4.04 -18.29 0.11
N ASN A 61 3.84 -18.60 1.38
CA ASN A 61 4.54 -19.61 2.13
C ASN A 61 3.53 -20.64 2.64
N ALA A 62 3.06 -21.51 1.75
CA ALA A 62 1.95 -22.41 1.98
C ALA A 62 2.39 -23.71 2.69
N PRO A 63 1.53 -24.33 3.49
CA PRO A 63 1.80 -25.63 4.09
C PRO A 63 1.88 -26.72 3.01
N GLU A 64 2.76 -27.72 3.19
CA GLU A 64 3.01 -28.79 2.19
C GLU A 64 1.76 -29.62 1.89
N TRP A 65 0.89 -29.82 2.89
CA TRP A 65 -0.36 -30.59 2.71
C TRP A 65 -1.27 -30.02 1.63
N LEU A 66 -1.18 -28.70 1.34
CA LEU A 66 -1.95 -28.05 0.29
C LEU A 66 -1.53 -28.53 -1.11
N GLY A 67 -0.29 -28.98 -1.25
CA GLY A 67 0.30 -29.43 -2.50
C GLY A 67 0.43 -28.30 -3.55
N ARG A 68 1.19 -28.56 -4.59
CA ARG A 68 1.38 -27.58 -5.69
C ARG A 68 0.07 -27.20 -6.39
N ARG A 69 -0.89 -28.14 -6.47
CA ARG A 69 -2.19 -27.91 -7.09
C ARG A 69 -3.01 -26.91 -6.24
N GLY A 70 -3.13 -27.13 -4.93
CA GLY A 70 -3.87 -26.24 -4.04
C GLY A 70 -3.27 -24.84 -3.97
N VAL A 71 -1.93 -24.71 -3.93
CA VAL A 71 -1.24 -23.41 -4.03
C VAL A 71 -1.59 -22.71 -5.35
N GLY A 72 -1.60 -23.45 -6.47
CA GLY A 72 -2.01 -22.91 -7.77
C GLY A 72 -3.46 -22.48 -7.83
N GLU A 73 -4.36 -23.18 -7.14
CA GLU A 73 -5.79 -22.82 -7.01
C GLU A 73 -5.95 -21.55 -6.16
N ALA A 74 -5.30 -21.48 -5.01
CA ALA A 74 -5.30 -20.29 -4.15
C ALA A 74 -4.81 -19.02 -4.88
N LEU A 75 -3.72 -19.16 -5.66
CA LEU A 75 -3.20 -18.06 -6.49
C LEU A 75 -4.21 -17.64 -7.56
N ARG A 76 -4.83 -18.59 -8.26
CA ARG A 76 -5.83 -18.27 -9.30
C ARG A 76 -7.02 -17.51 -8.72
N ASP A 77 -7.52 -17.92 -7.55
CA ASP A 77 -8.68 -17.30 -6.90
C ASP A 77 -8.34 -15.88 -6.42
N ALA A 78 -7.17 -15.69 -5.82
CA ALA A 78 -6.70 -14.36 -5.41
C ALA A 78 -6.50 -13.42 -6.63
N VAL A 79 -5.92 -13.92 -7.72
CA VAL A 79 -5.74 -13.17 -8.97
C VAL A 79 -7.07 -12.86 -9.64
N ALA A 80 -8.02 -13.81 -9.61
CA ALA A 80 -9.37 -13.59 -10.14
C ALA A 80 -10.09 -12.48 -9.37
N GLU A 81 -9.95 -12.43 -8.04
CA GLU A 81 -10.51 -11.36 -7.21
C GLU A 81 -9.91 -9.99 -7.58
N LEU A 82 -8.57 -9.87 -7.70
CA LEU A 82 -7.90 -8.63 -8.12
C LEU A 82 -8.40 -8.14 -9.49
N ARG A 83 -8.55 -9.05 -10.44
CA ARG A 83 -9.06 -8.72 -11.78
C ARG A 83 -10.55 -8.33 -11.76
N ALA A 84 -11.36 -9.02 -10.95
CA ALA A 84 -12.77 -8.69 -10.79
C ALA A 84 -12.97 -7.30 -10.22
N ILE A 85 -12.16 -6.92 -9.21
CA ILE A 85 -12.17 -5.58 -8.63
C ILE A 85 -11.74 -4.52 -9.65
N ASP A 86 -10.67 -4.76 -10.40
CA ASP A 86 -10.22 -3.85 -11.46
C ASP A 86 -11.29 -3.68 -12.55
N LEU A 87 -11.95 -4.76 -12.97
CA LEU A 87 -13.04 -4.69 -13.95
C LEU A 87 -14.26 -3.93 -13.42
N THR A 88 -14.61 -4.16 -12.17
CA THR A 88 -15.83 -3.61 -11.57
C THR A 88 -15.66 -2.16 -11.12
N TYR A 89 -14.50 -1.80 -10.57
CA TYR A 89 -14.29 -0.51 -9.91
C TYR A 89 -13.15 0.33 -10.49
N GLY A 90 -12.31 -0.24 -11.37
CA GLY A 90 -11.13 0.46 -11.88
C GLY A 90 -11.48 1.80 -12.54
N PRO A 91 -10.97 2.94 -12.03
CA PRO A 91 -11.36 4.27 -12.54
C PRO A 91 -10.91 4.52 -13.98
N GLY A 92 -9.92 3.79 -14.47
CA GLY A 92 -9.48 3.82 -15.87
C GLY A 92 -10.34 3.00 -16.83
N ARG A 93 -11.36 2.29 -16.34
CA ARG A 93 -12.25 1.47 -17.18
C ARG A 93 -13.57 2.18 -17.42
N PRO A 94 -13.94 2.52 -18.68
CA PRO A 94 -15.15 3.30 -18.97
C PRO A 94 -16.46 2.66 -18.46
N GLN A 95 -16.52 1.32 -18.40
CA GLN A 95 -17.71 0.58 -17.98
C GLN A 95 -17.72 0.21 -16.49
N SER A 96 -16.69 0.57 -15.73
CA SER A 96 -16.65 0.31 -14.28
C SER A 96 -17.76 1.08 -13.56
N LEU A 97 -18.15 0.58 -12.39
CA LEU A 97 -19.15 1.26 -11.55
C LEU A 97 -18.66 2.64 -11.11
N VAL A 98 -17.37 2.80 -10.81
CA VAL A 98 -16.76 4.09 -10.47
C VAL A 98 -16.89 5.06 -11.64
N SER A 99 -16.53 4.66 -12.86
CA SER A 99 -16.61 5.53 -14.03
C SER A 99 -18.06 5.89 -14.40
N ARG A 100 -19.00 4.97 -14.24
CA ARG A 100 -20.43 5.23 -14.48
C ARG A 100 -21.01 6.15 -13.42
N LEU A 101 -20.62 5.99 -12.14
CA LEU A 101 -21.00 6.90 -11.06
C LEU A 101 -20.46 8.31 -11.34
N ARG A 102 -19.20 8.45 -11.76
CA ARG A 102 -18.59 9.75 -12.14
C ARG A 102 -19.35 10.47 -13.26
N ARG A 103 -19.91 9.72 -14.21
CA ARG A 103 -20.71 10.30 -15.30
C ARG A 103 -22.21 10.52 -14.96
N GLY A 104 -22.59 10.18 -13.71
CA GLY A 104 -24.00 10.32 -13.27
C GLY A 104 -24.95 9.30 -13.92
N GLU A 105 -24.42 8.20 -14.52
CA GLU A 105 -25.25 7.16 -15.14
C GLU A 105 -25.91 6.24 -14.10
N ILE A 106 -25.34 6.16 -12.92
CA ILE A 106 -25.85 5.39 -11.77
C ILE A 106 -25.66 6.18 -10.49
N SER A 107 -26.44 5.86 -9.46
CA SER A 107 -26.19 6.35 -8.09
C SER A 107 -25.37 5.34 -7.29
N ALA A 108 -24.82 5.78 -6.16
CA ALA A 108 -24.03 4.90 -5.28
C ALA A 108 -24.86 3.72 -4.77
N GLU A 109 -26.16 3.93 -4.52
CA GLU A 109 -27.10 2.93 -3.98
C GLU A 109 -27.58 1.95 -5.04
N SER A 110 -27.30 2.20 -6.32
CA SER A 110 -27.76 1.32 -7.43
C SER A 110 -27.21 -0.11 -7.33
N TYR A 111 -26.06 -0.26 -6.65
CA TYR A 111 -25.40 -1.56 -6.48
C TYR A 111 -24.80 -1.64 -5.07
N ALA A 112 -25.23 -2.62 -4.27
CA ALA A 112 -24.75 -2.79 -2.90
C ALA A 112 -23.20 -2.81 -2.75
N PRO A 113 -22.42 -3.46 -3.64
CA PRO A 113 -20.96 -3.41 -3.55
C PRO A 113 -20.37 -2.02 -3.84
N LEU A 114 -21.02 -1.20 -4.65
CA LEU A 114 -20.61 0.20 -4.88
C LEU A 114 -20.92 1.05 -3.66
N ALA A 115 -22.09 0.87 -3.06
CA ALA A 115 -22.47 1.53 -1.81
C ALA A 115 -21.48 1.21 -0.68
N ASP A 116 -21.02 -0.06 -0.54
CA ASP A 116 -19.99 -0.43 0.44
C ASP A 116 -18.68 0.35 0.21
N LEU A 117 -18.21 0.44 -1.03
CA LEU A 117 -17.00 1.22 -1.36
C LEU A 117 -17.16 2.72 -1.04
N VAL A 118 -18.31 3.31 -1.42
CA VAL A 118 -18.60 4.73 -1.11
C VAL A 118 -18.68 4.95 0.39
N ASN A 119 -19.31 4.05 1.14
CA ASN A 119 -19.39 4.13 2.60
C ASN A 119 -18.01 4.02 3.27
N ARG A 120 -17.13 3.16 2.76
CA ARG A 120 -15.73 3.09 3.23
C ARG A 120 -14.99 4.39 3.01
N CYS A 121 -15.15 5.00 1.84
CA CYS A 121 -14.56 6.32 1.55
C CYS A 121 -15.14 7.39 2.48
N ALA A 122 -16.45 7.38 2.73
CA ALA A 122 -17.11 8.32 3.66
C ALA A 122 -16.62 8.14 5.10
N ALA A 123 -16.40 6.91 5.56
CA ALA A 123 -15.83 6.61 6.87
C ALA A 123 -14.41 7.17 7.01
N MET A 124 -13.57 7.03 5.97
CA MET A 124 -12.22 7.59 5.97
C MET A 124 -12.24 9.12 5.90
N ARG A 125 -13.19 9.71 5.15
CA ARG A 125 -13.40 11.15 5.15
C ARG A 125 -13.70 11.67 6.56
N ALA A 126 -14.58 11.01 7.28
CA ALA A 126 -14.90 11.36 8.66
C ALA A 126 -13.72 11.18 9.62
N ALA A 127 -12.97 10.06 9.48
CA ALA A 127 -11.82 9.74 10.33
C ALA A 127 -10.60 10.66 10.11
N THR A 128 -10.59 11.42 9.02
CA THR A 128 -9.48 12.30 8.63
C THR A 128 -9.90 13.76 8.49
N ASP A 129 -10.99 14.18 9.14
CA ASP A 129 -11.51 15.55 9.12
C ASP A 129 -11.68 16.10 7.68
N GLY A 130 -12.04 15.24 6.74
CA GLY A 130 -12.22 15.58 5.32
C GLY A 130 -10.94 15.58 4.47
N TRP A 131 -9.76 15.30 5.04
CA TRP A 131 -8.50 15.28 4.28
C TRP A 131 -8.36 14.06 3.36
N PHE A 132 -9.06 12.96 3.61
CA PHE A 132 -9.37 11.96 2.61
C PHE A 132 -10.77 12.24 2.06
N ASP A 133 -10.88 12.67 0.83
CA ASP A 133 -12.19 12.87 0.20
C ASP A 133 -12.17 12.37 -1.25
N ALA A 134 -12.80 11.20 -1.46
CA ALA A 134 -12.91 10.59 -2.78
C ALA A 134 -13.79 11.42 -3.76
N TRP A 135 -14.53 12.42 -3.29
CA TRP A 135 -15.36 13.29 -4.13
C TRP A 135 -14.67 14.62 -4.48
N ALA A 136 -13.60 14.98 -3.80
CA ALA A 136 -12.88 16.24 -4.04
C ALA A 136 -11.96 16.19 -5.28
N VAL A 137 -11.81 15.02 -5.89
CA VAL A 137 -10.96 14.85 -7.07
C VAL A 137 -11.63 15.41 -8.32
N PRO A 138 -10.94 16.16 -9.19
CA PRO A 138 -11.49 16.62 -10.45
C PRO A 138 -12.09 15.49 -11.28
N GLY A 139 -13.34 15.68 -11.71
CA GLY A 139 -14.11 14.66 -12.45
C GLY A 139 -14.95 13.73 -11.57
N GLY A 140 -15.06 13.98 -10.28
CA GLY A 140 -15.99 13.30 -9.36
C GLY A 140 -15.35 12.13 -8.60
N PHE A 141 -16.16 11.17 -8.17
CA PHE A 141 -15.76 10.10 -7.27
C PHE A 141 -14.54 9.31 -7.73
N ASP A 142 -13.45 9.36 -6.97
CA ASP A 142 -12.23 8.58 -7.18
C ASP A 142 -11.76 7.92 -5.85
N PRO A 143 -11.95 6.62 -5.69
CA PRO A 143 -11.54 5.90 -4.49
C PRO A 143 -10.06 5.49 -4.52
N GLY A 144 -9.22 6.05 -5.39
CA GLY A 144 -7.86 5.60 -5.69
C GLY A 144 -6.97 5.38 -4.47
N GLY A 145 -7.03 6.28 -3.48
CA GLY A 145 -6.26 6.17 -2.22
C GLY A 145 -6.85 5.18 -1.19
N LEU A 146 -7.78 4.30 -1.60
CA LEU A 146 -8.34 3.23 -0.78
C LEU A 146 -8.54 1.94 -1.59
N LEU A 147 -8.87 2.07 -2.87
CA LEU A 147 -9.28 0.95 -3.72
C LEU A 147 -8.17 -0.09 -3.89
N GLY A 148 -6.92 0.35 -4.02
CA GLY A 148 -5.76 -0.54 -4.16
C GLY A 148 -5.57 -1.42 -2.93
N GLY A 149 -5.58 -0.82 -1.75
CA GLY A 149 -5.50 -1.51 -0.47
C GLY A 149 -6.67 -2.46 -0.24
N TRP A 150 -7.88 -2.03 -0.59
CA TRP A 150 -9.08 -2.87 -0.49
C TRP A 150 -9.01 -4.09 -1.42
N ALA A 151 -8.51 -3.93 -2.65
CA ALA A 151 -8.31 -5.04 -3.56
C ALA A 151 -7.33 -6.08 -3.00
N VAL A 152 -6.23 -5.63 -2.40
CA VAL A 152 -5.25 -6.49 -1.74
C VAL A 152 -5.88 -7.26 -0.57
N GLU A 153 -6.64 -6.60 0.31
CA GLU A 153 -7.32 -7.27 1.43
C GLU A 153 -8.35 -8.31 0.97
N ARG A 154 -9.05 -8.04 -0.14
CA ARG A 154 -9.97 -9.00 -0.76
C ARG A 154 -9.25 -10.22 -1.30
N ALA A 155 -8.14 -10.02 -2.04
CA ALA A 155 -7.31 -11.12 -2.53
C ALA A 155 -6.68 -11.92 -1.38
N ALA A 156 -6.21 -11.24 -0.33
CA ALA A 156 -5.70 -11.86 0.88
C ALA A 156 -6.77 -12.72 1.60
N THR A 157 -8.04 -12.33 1.52
CA THR A 157 -9.14 -13.16 2.04
C THR A 157 -9.26 -14.47 1.26
N ARG A 158 -9.15 -14.44 -0.09
CA ARG A 158 -9.15 -15.67 -0.92
C ARG A 158 -8.00 -16.61 -0.55
N LEU A 159 -6.81 -16.06 -0.29
CA LEU A 159 -5.68 -16.87 0.16
C LEU A 159 -5.98 -17.59 1.50
N ARG A 160 -6.55 -16.86 2.48
CA ARG A 160 -6.90 -17.45 3.78
C ARG A 160 -7.99 -18.52 3.67
N GLU A 161 -9.02 -18.28 2.86
CA GLU A 161 -10.10 -19.23 2.59
C GLU A 161 -9.56 -20.53 1.95
N ALA A 162 -8.50 -20.42 1.14
CA ALA A 162 -7.80 -21.56 0.55
C ALA A 162 -6.79 -22.23 1.50
N GLY A 163 -6.66 -21.80 2.77
CA GLY A 163 -5.74 -22.37 3.75
C GLY A 163 -4.31 -21.82 3.67
N VAL A 164 -4.06 -20.76 2.92
CA VAL A 164 -2.75 -20.07 2.91
C VAL A 164 -2.79 -18.93 3.92
N HIS A 165 -2.10 -19.09 5.04
CA HIS A 165 -2.08 -18.12 6.14
C HIS A 165 -0.79 -17.32 6.24
N ASP A 166 0.27 -17.75 5.54
CA ASP A 166 1.56 -17.08 5.48
C ASP A 166 1.79 -16.51 4.08
N TYR A 167 1.63 -15.21 3.95
CA TYR A 167 1.73 -14.52 2.66
C TYR A 167 2.13 -13.05 2.79
N ALA A 168 2.65 -12.52 1.69
CA ALA A 168 2.76 -11.10 1.43
C ALA A 168 2.06 -10.77 0.10
N VAL A 169 1.30 -9.67 0.06
CA VAL A 169 0.76 -9.11 -1.19
C VAL A 169 1.21 -7.66 -1.28
N VAL A 170 1.86 -7.31 -2.38
CA VAL A 170 2.49 -6.01 -2.61
C VAL A 170 1.89 -5.36 -3.84
N THR A 171 1.63 -4.06 -3.77
CA THR A 171 1.24 -3.22 -4.91
C THR A 171 1.88 -1.84 -4.79
N GLY A 172 2.77 -1.50 -5.74
CA GLY A 172 3.54 -0.25 -5.62
C GLY A 172 4.38 -0.20 -4.34
N ALA A 173 4.10 0.78 -3.48
CA ALA A 173 4.73 0.94 -2.17
C ALA A 173 3.86 0.40 -1.01
N ASP A 174 2.70 -0.14 -1.34
CA ASP A 174 1.73 -0.66 -0.38
C ASP A 174 1.85 -2.17 -0.25
N LEU A 175 1.63 -2.69 0.93
CA LEU A 175 1.70 -4.13 1.16
C LEU A 175 0.89 -4.59 2.38
N VAL A 176 0.49 -5.85 2.34
CA VAL A 176 -0.01 -6.59 3.49
C VAL A 176 0.86 -7.82 3.73
N VAL A 177 1.12 -8.14 4.98
CA VAL A 177 1.77 -9.40 5.36
C VAL A 177 0.96 -10.11 6.43
N ARG A 178 0.96 -11.44 6.37
CA ARG A 178 0.40 -12.32 7.40
C ARG A 178 1.30 -13.53 7.59
N GLY A 179 1.37 -14.02 8.83
CA GLY A 179 2.14 -15.20 9.21
C GLY A 179 3.65 -14.99 9.03
N HIS A 180 4.35 -16.01 8.57
CA HIS A 180 5.80 -16.06 8.51
C HIS A 180 6.31 -16.09 7.08
N ALA A 181 7.45 -15.45 6.89
CA ALA A 181 8.17 -15.48 5.61
C ALA A 181 8.72 -16.90 5.31
N PRO A 182 9.08 -17.20 4.06
CA PRO A 182 9.58 -18.52 3.66
C PRO A 182 10.75 -19.07 4.49
N HIS A 183 11.52 -18.23 5.13
CA HIS A 183 12.64 -18.64 6.01
C HIS A 183 12.22 -18.95 7.45
N GLY A 184 10.93 -18.95 7.78
CA GLY A 184 10.39 -19.27 9.10
C GLY A 184 10.36 -18.12 10.11
N GLY A 185 10.90 -16.94 9.77
CA GLY A 185 10.87 -15.74 10.60
C GLY A 185 9.78 -14.76 10.20
N PRO A 186 9.71 -13.59 10.86
CA PRO A 186 8.80 -12.52 10.46
C PRO A 186 9.14 -12.00 9.05
N TRP A 187 8.15 -11.42 8.37
CA TRP A 187 8.37 -10.68 7.13
C TRP A 187 9.20 -9.43 7.43
N ARG A 188 10.23 -9.21 6.63
CA ARG A 188 11.08 -8.02 6.73
C ARG A 188 10.71 -7.04 5.63
N VAL A 189 10.08 -5.95 6.03
CA VAL A 189 9.55 -4.93 5.14
C VAL A 189 10.47 -3.72 5.18
N ALA A 190 11.11 -3.40 4.07
CA ALA A 190 11.93 -2.21 3.95
C ALA A 190 11.07 -1.01 3.52
N VAL A 191 10.94 -0.02 4.39
CA VAL A 191 10.27 1.25 4.11
C VAL A 191 11.34 2.29 3.80
N HIS A 192 11.38 2.72 2.54
CA HIS A 192 12.39 3.66 2.07
C HIS A 192 12.10 5.08 2.51
N HIS A 193 13.15 5.78 2.90
CA HIS A 193 13.07 7.19 3.23
C HIS A 193 12.82 8.01 1.95
N PRO A 194 11.90 8.99 1.96
CA PRO A 194 11.57 9.78 0.76
C PRO A 194 12.75 10.51 0.14
N ASP A 195 13.72 10.93 0.95
CA ASP A 195 14.91 11.67 0.48
C ASP A 195 15.94 10.76 -0.20
N GLY A 196 15.79 9.43 -0.14
CA GLY A 196 16.69 8.47 -0.79
C GLY A 196 18.10 8.37 -0.16
N ASP A 197 18.47 9.28 0.72
CA ASP A 197 19.83 9.41 1.26
C ASP A 197 20.05 8.63 2.56
N ARG A 198 18.98 8.06 3.12
CA ARG A 198 19.03 7.32 4.38
C ARG A 198 18.76 5.83 4.15
N ALA A 199 19.37 5.00 5.01
CA ALA A 199 19.05 3.58 5.02
C ALA A 199 17.54 3.37 5.27
N PRO A 200 16.92 2.38 4.60
CA PRO A 200 15.51 2.09 4.82
C PRO A 200 15.25 1.65 6.26
N LEU A 201 14.11 2.04 6.79
CA LEU A 201 13.58 1.46 8.03
C LEU A 201 13.12 0.03 7.72
N VAL A 202 13.61 -0.94 8.48
CA VAL A 202 13.19 -2.34 8.33
C VAL A 202 12.20 -2.68 9.45
N LEU A 203 10.98 -3.02 9.05
CA LEU A 203 9.95 -3.53 9.95
C LEU A 203 9.96 -5.06 9.94
N GLU A 204 9.93 -5.68 11.12
CA GLU A 204 9.71 -7.12 11.26
C GLU A 204 8.25 -7.34 11.66
N MET A 205 7.47 -8.01 10.79
CA MET A 205 6.02 -8.13 10.93
C MET A 205 5.57 -9.56 10.69
N THR A 206 4.70 -10.08 11.55
CA THR A 206 3.95 -11.32 11.30
C THR A 206 2.49 -11.05 10.89
N ALA A 207 2.03 -9.82 11.10
CA ALA A 207 0.72 -9.35 10.65
C ALA A 207 0.74 -7.83 10.57
N GLY A 208 0.14 -7.28 9.53
CA GLY A 208 -0.04 -5.85 9.35
C GLY A 208 -0.04 -5.45 7.89
N ALA A 209 -0.23 -4.17 7.69
CA ALA A 209 -0.24 -3.51 6.39
C ALA A 209 0.59 -2.23 6.45
N VAL A 210 1.16 -1.85 5.33
CA VAL A 210 1.91 -0.60 5.13
C VAL A 210 1.33 0.10 3.91
N GLY A 211 0.73 1.26 4.10
CA GLY A 211 0.24 2.13 3.04
C GLY A 211 1.14 3.35 2.88
N THR A 212 1.46 3.76 1.65
CA THR A 212 2.37 4.86 1.38
C THR A 212 1.91 5.72 0.21
N SER A 213 1.73 7.02 0.46
CA SER A 213 1.45 8.04 -0.55
C SER A 213 2.65 8.93 -0.83
N GLY A 214 2.81 9.39 -2.09
CA GLY A 214 3.81 10.39 -2.49
C GLY A 214 5.10 9.87 -3.10
N VAL A 215 5.39 8.56 -3.09
CA VAL A 215 6.63 7.96 -3.65
C VAL A 215 6.57 7.62 -5.15
N SER A 216 5.38 7.57 -5.74
CA SER A 216 5.24 7.37 -7.19
C SER A 216 5.56 8.68 -7.90
N GLY A 217 6.43 8.68 -8.91
CA GLY A 217 6.88 9.89 -9.62
C GLY A 217 5.79 10.78 -10.25
N ARG A 218 4.54 10.55 -9.95
CA ARG A 218 3.37 11.39 -10.25
C ARG A 218 3.04 12.26 -9.03
N ARG A 219 3.73 13.40 -8.90
CA ARG A 219 3.56 14.32 -7.75
C ARG A 219 2.19 14.96 -7.63
N ASP A 220 1.39 14.97 -8.70
CA ASP A 220 0.14 15.73 -8.78
C ASP A 220 -1.13 14.85 -8.70
N HIS A 221 -1.03 13.59 -8.28
CA HIS A 221 -2.17 12.68 -8.22
C HIS A 221 -2.98 12.76 -6.92
N VAL A 222 -2.37 13.25 -5.83
CA VAL A 222 -3.09 13.50 -4.58
C VAL A 222 -3.53 14.95 -4.56
N VAL A 223 -4.83 15.18 -4.43
CA VAL A 223 -5.45 16.49 -4.38
C VAL A 223 -5.66 16.90 -2.93
N ASP A 224 -5.41 18.15 -2.61
CA ASP A 224 -5.87 18.77 -1.38
C ASP A 224 -7.38 19.00 -1.49
N PRO A 225 -8.21 18.30 -0.69
CA PRO A 225 -9.67 18.35 -0.82
C PRO A 225 -10.27 19.72 -0.47
N HIS A 226 -9.54 20.59 0.22
CA HIS A 226 -10.02 21.92 0.61
C HIS A 226 -9.74 22.99 -0.46
N THR A 227 -8.72 22.77 -1.30
CA THR A 227 -8.32 23.73 -2.34
C THR A 227 -8.57 23.22 -3.76
N SER A 228 -8.78 21.92 -3.93
CA SER A 228 -8.84 21.21 -5.23
C SER A 228 -7.53 21.29 -6.03
N GLU A 229 -6.44 21.71 -5.40
CA GLU A 229 -5.12 21.79 -6.01
C GLU A 229 -4.28 20.56 -5.65
N PRO A 230 -3.22 20.23 -6.40
CA PRO A 230 -2.30 19.17 -6.01
C PRO A 230 -1.70 19.38 -4.63
N ALA A 231 -1.78 18.37 -3.76
CA ALA A 231 -1.23 18.44 -2.42
C ALA A 231 0.31 18.56 -2.45
N ARG A 232 0.85 19.51 -1.67
CA ARG A 232 2.29 19.83 -1.66
C ARG A 232 2.88 19.90 -0.24
N GLN A 233 2.13 19.46 0.76
CA GLN A 233 2.54 19.56 2.17
C GLN A 233 3.67 18.59 2.51
N MET A 234 3.69 17.43 1.86
CA MET A 234 4.60 16.35 2.17
C MET A 234 5.32 15.85 0.92
N THR A 235 6.48 15.22 1.11
CA THR A 235 7.19 14.47 0.05
C THR A 235 6.68 13.04 -0.02
N ALA A 236 6.39 12.44 1.13
CA ALA A 236 5.73 11.16 1.27
C ALA A 236 5.11 11.02 2.67
N ALA A 237 4.11 10.15 2.77
CA ALA A 237 3.50 9.74 4.02
C ALA A 237 3.36 8.22 4.04
N THR A 238 3.81 7.56 5.11
CA THR A 238 3.68 6.11 5.30
C THR A 238 2.95 5.82 6.59
N VAL A 239 1.94 4.97 6.54
CA VAL A 239 1.13 4.55 7.68
C VAL A 239 1.14 3.03 7.78
N VAL A 240 1.33 2.52 9.01
CA VAL A 240 1.25 1.09 9.35
C VAL A 240 0.01 0.84 10.17
N GLY A 241 -0.68 -0.27 9.89
CA GLY A 241 -1.88 -0.66 10.61
C GLY A 241 -2.34 -2.08 10.30
N PRO A 242 -3.50 -2.50 10.79
CA PRO A 242 -4.01 -3.86 10.60
C PRO A 242 -4.64 -4.10 9.22
N ASP A 243 -5.15 -3.07 8.54
CA ASP A 243 -5.86 -3.15 7.25
C ASP A 243 -5.23 -2.19 6.25
N LEU A 244 -4.96 -2.68 5.03
CA LEU A 244 -4.26 -1.90 4.01
C LEU A 244 -5.13 -0.80 3.40
N ALA A 245 -6.42 -1.04 3.20
CA ALA A 245 -7.31 -0.03 2.64
C ALA A 245 -7.37 1.23 3.53
N VAL A 246 -7.41 1.02 4.84
CA VAL A 246 -7.43 2.09 5.83
C VAL A 246 -6.05 2.74 5.97
N ALA A 247 -4.95 1.96 5.95
CA ALA A 247 -3.59 2.48 6.02
C ALA A 247 -3.26 3.37 4.81
N ASP A 248 -3.65 2.96 3.60
CA ASP A 248 -3.49 3.71 2.35
C ASP A 248 -4.31 5.00 2.37
N ALA A 249 -5.59 4.95 2.80
CA ALA A 249 -6.42 6.13 2.95
C ALA A 249 -5.85 7.13 3.97
N TYR A 250 -5.35 6.66 5.12
CA TYR A 250 -4.64 7.52 6.07
C TYR A 250 -3.35 8.10 5.50
N ALA A 251 -2.57 7.31 4.74
CA ALA A 251 -1.35 7.80 4.10
C ALA A 251 -1.68 8.90 3.07
N THR A 252 -2.74 8.72 2.28
CA THR A 252 -3.25 9.71 1.32
C THR A 252 -3.69 11.00 2.02
N ALA A 253 -4.50 10.87 3.08
CA ALA A 253 -4.95 12.01 3.87
C ALA A 253 -3.78 12.74 4.53
N LEU A 254 -2.85 12.01 5.15
CA LEU A 254 -1.68 12.58 5.83
C LEU A 254 -0.74 13.29 4.83
N TYR A 255 -0.60 12.74 3.62
CA TYR A 255 0.16 13.39 2.55
C TYR A 255 -0.45 14.76 2.19
N ALA A 256 -1.77 14.85 2.12
CA ALA A 256 -2.48 16.10 1.80
C ALA A 256 -2.48 17.09 2.99
N ALA A 257 -2.77 16.63 4.21
CA ALA A 257 -2.88 17.47 5.42
C ALA A 257 -1.52 17.93 5.97
N GLY A 258 -0.45 17.18 5.67
CA GLY A 258 0.83 17.42 6.31
C GLY A 258 0.80 17.11 7.81
N PRO A 259 1.62 17.81 8.63
CA PRO A 259 1.73 17.54 10.07
C PRO A 259 0.42 17.69 10.86
N ALA A 260 -0.58 18.41 10.35
CA ALA A 260 -1.87 18.55 11.03
C ALA A 260 -2.57 17.19 11.17
N GLY A 261 -2.41 16.27 10.19
CA GLY A 261 -2.98 14.93 10.23
C GLY A 261 -2.37 13.99 11.28
N LEU A 262 -1.28 14.37 11.96
CA LEU A 262 -0.68 13.53 13.00
C LEU A 262 -1.61 13.33 14.21
N SER A 263 -2.57 14.23 14.43
CA SER A 263 -3.57 14.12 15.50
C SER A 263 -4.48 12.90 15.36
N TRP A 264 -4.68 12.35 14.16
CA TRP A 264 -5.51 11.15 13.92
C TRP A 264 -4.91 9.87 14.51
N PHE A 265 -3.63 9.90 14.85
CA PHE A 265 -2.86 8.77 15.36
C PHE A 265 -2.59 8.88 16.86
N ALA A 266 -3.50 9.53 17.62
CA ALA A 266 -3.39 9.67 19.05
C ALA A 266 -3.42 8.30 19.78
N ASP A 267 -3.13 8.30 21.09
CA ASP A 267 -3.08 7.11 21.92
C ASP A 267 -4.37 6.27 21.78
N GLY A 268 -4.19 4.97 21.52
CA GLY A 268 -5.28 4.03 21.26
C GLY A 268 -5.56 3.75 19.77
N SER A 269 -4.98 4.49 18.82
CA SER A 269 -5.08 4.17 17.42
C SER A 269 -4.32 2.88 17.08
N ASN A 270 -4.93 2.01 16.27
CA ASN A 270 -4.27 0.83 15.69
C ASN A 270 -3.40 1.17 14.46
N TYR A 271 -3.41 2.44 14.04
CA TYR A 271 -2.62 2.96 12.92
C TYR A 271 -1.54 3.90 13.42
N ARG A 272 -0.37 3.87 12.77
CA ARG A 272 0.78 4.70 13.15
C ARG A 272 1.49 5.26 11.92
N PRO A 273 1.76 6.58 11.85
CA PRO A 273 2.61 7.16 10.82
C PRO A 273 4.06 6.77 11.12
N LEU A 274 4.79 6.33 10.08
CA LEU A 274 6.23 6.04 10.19
C LEU A 274 7.06 7.22 9.70
N PHE A 275 6.65 7.82 8.58
CA PHE A 275 7.30 8.97 7.97
C PHE A 275 6.26 9.98 7.56
N ALA A 276 6.54 11.23 7.88
CA ALA A 276 5.79 12.40 7.44
C ALA A 276 6.82 13.47 7.07
N HIS A 277 7.31 13.46 5.82
CA HIS A 277 8.36 14.37 5.36
C HIS A 277 7.76 15.59 4.69
N ARG A 278 8.10 16.77 5.23
CA ARG A 278 7.75 18.06 4.60
C ARG A 278 8.58 18.27 3.32
N HIS A 279 7.96 18.83 2.32
CA HIS A 279 8.68 19.39 1.19
C HIS A 279 9.63 20.50 1.71
N ARG A 280 10.94 20.34 1.50
CA ARG A 280 11.89 21.45 1.73
C ARG A 280 11.64 22.48 0.64
N SER A 281 11.04 23.60 0.99
CA SER A 281 11.07 24.78 0.10
C SER A 281 12.54 25.08 -0.21
N PRO A 282 12.95 25.26 -1.47
CA PRO A 282 14.29 25.78 -1.77
C PRO A 282 14.41 27.13 -1.06
N GLY A 283 15.37 27.21 -0.12
CA GLY A 283 15.62 28.42 0.63
C GLY A 283 15.77 29.60 -0.34
N ARG A 284 15.04 30.68 -0.14
CA ARG A 284 15.31 31.95 -0.82
C ARG A 284 16.80 32.24 -0.62
N PRO A 285 17.57 32.46 -1.69
CA PRO A 285 18.95 32.92 -1.52
C PRO A 285 18.89 34.23 -0.70
N SER A 286 19.59 34.25 0.41
CA SER A 286 19.76 35.46 1.20
C SER A 286 20.40 36.51 0.27
N SER A 287 19.65 37.56 -0.08
CA SER A 287 20.20 38.71 -0.75
C SER A 287 21.08 39.42 0.26
N THR A 288 22.35 39.06 0.31
CA THR A 288 23.41 39.92 0.88
C THR A 288 23.51 41.14 -0.04
N ARG A 289 22.88 42.25 0.38
CA ARG A 289 23.19 43.56 -0.18
C ARG A 289 24.56 43.97 0.42
N HIS A 290 25.53 44.15 -0.45
CA HIS A 290 26.70 44.97 -0.21
C HIS A 290 26.36 46.42 -0.53
#